data_12b977c8c94fbc21699b7358a332f803
#
_entry.id   12b977c8c94fbc21699b7358a332f803
#
_cell.length_a   1.000
_cell.length_b   1.000
_cell.length_c   1.000
_cell.angle_alpha   90.00
_cell.angle_beta   90.00
_cell.angle_gamma   90.00
#
_symmetry.space_group_name_H-M   'P 1'
#
loop_
_entity.id
_entity.type
_entity.pdbx_description
1 polymer ?
#
loop_
_entity_poly.entity_id
_entity_poly.type
_entity_poly.pdbx_seq_one_letter_code
_entity_poly.pdbx_strand_id
1 'polypeptide(L)'
;DDPHVSFLGAGYDKVIMLNSFSKTFAMTGWRIGYVLSPHKEAMEQVTKMQYYVTACSNDAMQYAVLEAMEKASSYPDEMRIEFQTRRDLITTRLNQMEGVSCHEPKGAFYVFPKFEIPGLNSEQLAIEMLNEGVLCSPGSAFGASGEGHLRFAYTISAHEIDRGMDRVKTVVDRLRSTNLSH
;
A
#
# COMPACT_ATOMS: atom_id res chain seq x y z
N ASP A 1 -11.89 4.28 13.74
CA ASP A 1 -11.36 3.14 12.96
C ASP A 1 -11.64 1.86 13.73
N ASP A 2 -12.09 0.81 13.02
CA ASP A 2 -12.38 -0.49 13.63
C ASP A 2 -11.07 -1.15 14.09
N PRO A 3 -11.05 -1.83 15.25
CA PRO A 3 -9.87 -2.51 15.73
C PRO A 3 -9.50 -3.67 14.77
N HIS A 4 -8.20 -3.86 14.54
CA HIS A 4 -7.72 -4.98 13.73
C HIS A 4 -8.04 -6.32 14.41
N VAL A 5 -8.68 -7.23 13.69
CA VAL A 5 -8.97 -8.59 14.16
C VAL A 5 -7.95 -9.56 13.59
N SER A 6 -7.15 -10.17 14.47
CA SER A 6 -6.17 -11.18 14.07
C SER A 6 -6.84 -12.55 13.93
N PHE A 7 -6.51 -13.29 12.87
CA PHE A 7 -6.95 -14.69 12.73
C PHE A 7 -6.44 -15.61 13.83
N LEU A 8 -5.35 -15.27 14.52
CA LEU A 8 -4.87 -16.02 15.70
C LEU A 8 -5.88 -15.99 16.84
N GLY A 9 -6.72 -14.95 16.93
CA GLY A 9 -7.79 -14.84 17.92
C GLY A 9 -9.08 -15.58 17.56
N ALA A 10 -9.17 -16.17 16.38
CA ALA A 10 -10.39 -16.84 15.89
C ALA A 10 -10.64 -18.25 16.50
N GLY A 11 -9.75 -18.75 17.34
CA GLY A 11 -9.87 -20.07 17.98
C GLY A 11 -9.66 -21.27 17.04
N TYR A 12 -9.10 -21.03 15.84
CA TYR A 12 -8.78 -22.07 14.87
C TYR A 12 -7.30 -22.45 14.98
N ASP A 13 -7.02 -23.72 15.23
CA ASP A 13 -5.67 -24.23 15.53
C ASP A 13 -4.75 -24.39 14.29
N LYS A 14 -5.33 -24.37 13.08
CA LYS A 14 -4.58 -24.53 11.81
C LYS A 14 -4.27 -23.19 11.11
N VAL A 15 -4.18 -22.11 11.89
CA VAL A 15 -3.77 -20.79 11.37
C VAL A 15 -2.25 -20.71 11.32
N ILE A 16 -1.71 -20.27 10.19
CA ILE A 16 -0.32 -19.83 10.08
C ILE A 16 -0.36 -18.35 9.70
N MET A 17 0.05 -17.48 10.61
CA MET A 17 0.12 -16.05 10.40
C MET A 17 1.55 -15.65 10.04
N LEU A 18 1.71 -15.00 8.88
CA LEU A 18 2.96 -14.37 8.46
C LEU A 18 2.80 -12.86 8.62
N ASN A 19 3.78 -12.21 9.22
CA ASN A 19 3.80 -10.78 9.35
C ASN A 19 5.23 -10.24 9.20
N SER A 20 5.37 -8.94 9.08
CA SER A 20 6.63 -8.28 8.75
C SER A 20 6.77 -6.96 9.50
N PHE A 21 7.99 -6.60 9.84
CA PHE A 21 8.35 -5.30 10.40
C PHE A 21 8.50 -4.22 9.32
N SER A 22 8.47 -4.62 8.04
CA SER A 22 8.68 -3.73 6.88
C SER A 22 7.78 -2.51 6.88
N LYS A 23 6.50 -2.66 7.26
CA LYS A 23 5.50 -1.57 7.23
C LYS A 23 5.30 -0.96 8.61
N THR A 24 5.21 -1.79 9.64
CA THR A 24 4.96 -1.36 11.02
C THR A 24 6.04 -0.41 11.56
N PHE A 25 7.31 -0.64 11.21
CA PHE A 25 8.44 0.16 11.68
C PHE A 25 9.24 0.80 10.51
N ALA A 26 8.65 0.91 9.33
CA ALA A 26 9.32 1.44 8.12
C ALA A 26 10.65 0.75 7.77
N MET A 27 10.76 -0.56 8.06
CA MET A 27 11.97 -1.38 7.92
C MET A 27 11.97 -2.22 6.63
N THR A 28 11.53 -1.68 5.50
CA THR A 28 11.38 -2.44 4.24
C THR A 28 12.69 -3.04 3.74
N GLY A 29 13.79 -2.31 3.83
CA GLY A 29 15.13 -2.73 3.40
C GLY A 29 15.79 -3.78 4.32
N TRP A 30 15.31 -3.95 5.54
CA TRP A 30 15.89 -4.81 6.57
C TRP A 30 15.57 -6.29 6.37
N ARG A 31 14.56 -6.61 5.55
CA ARG A 31 14.17 -7.96 5.14
C ARG A 31 13.93 -8.91 6.32
N ILE A 32 13.10 -8.47 7.29
CA ILE A 32 12.78 -9.23 8.50
C ILE A 32 11.27 -9.28 8.74
N GLY A 33 10.81 -10.43 9.18
CA GLY A 33 9.43 -10.72 9.55
C GLY A 33 9.36 -11.91 10.48
N TYR A 34 8.16 -12.37 10.77
CA TYR A 34 7.93 -13.50 11.66
C TYR A 34 6.72 -14.33 11.23
N VAL A 35 6.73 -15.57 11.68
CA VAL A 35 5.62 -16.51 11.51
C VAL A 35 5.14 -16.96 12.88
N LEU A 36 3.83 -16.96 13.09
CA LEU A 36 3.19 -17.44 14.30
C LEU A 36 2.12 -18.46 13.95
N SER A 37 2.06 -19.56 14.71
CA SER A 37 0.99 -20.54 14.60
C SER A 37 0.87 -21.34 15.91
N PRO A 38 -0.34 -21.69 16.35
CA PRO A 38 -0.53 -22.69 17.40
C PRO A 38 -0.23 -24.13 16.91
N HIS A 39 -0.15 -24.37 15.60
CA HIS A 39 0.09 -25.68 15.01
C HIS A 39 1.57 -26.05 15.03
N LYS A 40 2.01 -26.78 16.06
CA LYS A 40 3.42 -27.09 16.32
C LYS A 40 4.10 -27.84 15.18
N GLU A 41 3.47 -28.89 14.65
CA GLU A 41 4.03 -29.69 13.53
C GLU A 41 4.28 -28.82 12.28
N ALA A 42 3.36 -27.92 11.94
CA ALA A 42 3.54 -26.98 10.84
C ALA A 42 4.72 -26.04 11.10
N MET A 43 4.85 -25.52 12.32
CA MET A 43 5.96 -24.64 12.71
C MET A 43 7.32 -25.34 12.66
N GLU A 44 7.40 -26.62 13.03
CA GLU A 44 8.62 -27.43 12.87
C GLU A 44 9.05 -27.53 11.40
N GLN A 45 8.10 -27.78 10.49
CA GLN A 45 8.39 -27.84 9.05
C GLN A 45 8.77 -26.47 8.49
N VAL A 46 8.07 -25.41 8.86
CA VAL A 46 8.41 -24.02 8.47
C VAL A 46 9.82 -23.66 8.93
N THR A 47 10.18 -23.95 10.17
CA THR A 47 11.52 -23.71 10.72
C THR A 47 12.58 -24.48 9.96
N LYS A 48 12.32 -25.75 9.66
CA LYS A 48 13.23 -26.60 8.88
C LYS A 48 13.43 -26.06 7.47
N MET A 49 12.35 -25.65 6.79
CA MET A 49 12.42 -25.06 5.46
C MET A 49 13.18 -23.73 5.47
N GLN A 50 12.93 -22.87 6.45
CA GLN A 50 13.65 -21.60 6.61
C GLN A 50 15.16 -21.82 6.75
N TYR A 51 15.57 -22.82 7.52
CA TYR A 51 16.98 -23.19 7.66
C TYR A 51 17.61 -23.56 6.30
N TYR A 52 16.92 -24.32 5.46
CA TYR A 52 17.44 -24.71 4.15
C TYR A 52 17.40 -23.59 3.10
N VAL A 53 16.47 -22.64 3.22
CA VAL A 53 16.31 -21.54 2.24
C VAL A 53 17.27 -20.39 2.53
N THR A 54 17.45 -20.00 3.80
CA THR A 54 18.21 -18.81 4.18
C THR A 54 19.17 -19.01 5.34
N ALA A 55 19.28 -20.21 5.89
CA ALA A 55 19.99 -20.58 7.12
C ALA A 55 19.39 -19.86 8.36
N CYS A 56 19.48 -18.54 8.43
CA CYS A 56 18.85 -17.72 9.48
C CYS A 56 18.56 -16.30 8.95
N SER A 57 17.71 -15.56 9.64
CA SER A 57 17.57 -14.13 9.45
C SER A 57 18.82 -13.42 9.97
N ASN A 58 19.15 -12.25 9.40
CA ASN A 58 20.30 -11.45 9.82
C ASN A 58 20.21 -11.11 11.32
N ASP A 59 21.27 -11.46 12.07
CA ASP A 59 21.31 -11.37 13.52
C ASP A 59 21.20 -9.93 14.02
N ALA A 60 21.95 -9.02 13.42
CA ALA A 60 21.90 -7.60 13.79
C ALA A 60 20.49 -7.00 13.59
N MET A 61 19.76 -7.46 12.56
CA MET A 61 18.40 -7.00 12.30
C MET A 61 17.41 -7.55 13.33
N GLN A 62 17.63 -8.74 13.88
CA GLN A 62 16.79 -9.29 14.95
C GLN A 62 16.92 -8.44 16.22
N TYR A 63 18.15 -8.06 16.62
CA TYR A 63 18.36 -7.15 17.75
C TYR A 63 17.76 -5.76 17.51
N ALA A 64 17.90 -5.22 16.32
CA ALA A 64 17.32 -3.91 15.99
C ALA A 64 15.78 -3.93 16.03
N VAL A 65 15.15 -5.03 15.61
CA VAL A 65 13.69 -5.20 15.73
C VAL A 65 13.27 -5.30 17.21
N LEU A 66 14.01 -6.04 18.02
CA LEU A 66 13.73 -6.14 19.46
C LEU A 66 13.78 -4.75 20.11
N GLU A 67 14.82 -3.96 19.83
CA GLU A 67 14.95 -2.57 20.31
C GLU A 67 13.79 -1.69 19.83
N ALA A 68 13.36 -1.84 18.55
CA ALA A 68 12.23 -1.09 18.01
C ALA A 68 10.91 -1.42 18.73
N MET A 69 10.66 -2.70 19.01
CA MET A 69 9.47 -3.14 19.73
C MET A 69 9.45 -2.64 21.17
N GLU A 70 10.60 -2.61 21.84
CA GLU A 70 10.71 -2.19 23.25
C GLU A 70 10.72 -0.66 23.42
N LYS A 71 11.44 0.07 22.53
CA LYS A 71 11.72 1.50 22.70
C LYS A 71 10.97 2.43 21.74
N ALA A 72 10.41 1.91 20.67
CA ALA A 72 9.68 2.68 19.66
C ALA A 72 8.25 2.18 19.44
N SER A 73 7.61 1.68 20.48
CA SER A 73 6.25 1.11 20.44
C SER A 73 5.17 2.14 20.06
N SER A 74 5.40 3.44 20.27
CA SER A 74 4.50 4.54 19.84
C SER A 74 4.61 4.88 18.35
N TYR A 75 5.74 4.56 17.72
CA TYR A 75 6.03 4.98 16.35
C TYR A 75 5.00 4.52 15.30
N PRO A 76 4.47 3.27 15.36
CA PRO A 76 3.38 2.86 14.47
C PRO A 76 2.12 3.73 14.57
N ASP A 77 1.77 4.19 15.77
CA ASP A 77 0.61 5.06 15.97
C ASP A 77 0.85 6.48 15.45
N GLU A 78 2.05 7.01 15.63
CA GLU A 78 2.47 8.30 15.06
C GLU A 78 2.40 8.27 13.53
N MET A 79 2.95 7.21 12.91
CA MET A 79 2.85 7.01 11.46
C MET A 79 1.40 6.84 10.98
N ARG A 80 0.57 6.13 11.74
CA ARG A 80 -0.85 5.93 11.39
C ARG A 80 -1.59 7.25 11.30
N ILE A 81 -1.37 8.16 12.24
CA ILE A 81 -1.98 9.50 12.23
C ILE A 81 -1.52 10.29 11.01
N GLU A 82 -0.24 10.28 10.72
CA GLU A 82 0.31 10.96 9.54
C GLU A 82 -0.25 10.37 8.23
N PHE A 83 -0.30 9.04 8.11
CA PHE A 83 -0.88 8.39 6.93
C PHE A 83 -2.38 8.63 6.80
N GLN A 84 -3.11 8.76 7.88
CA GLN A 84 -4.51 9.14 7.85
C GLN A 84 -4.69 10.54 7.24
N THR A 85 -3.89 11.51 7.68
CA THR A 85 -3.90 12.88 7.12
C THR A 85 -3.60 12.88 5.61
N ARG A 86 -2.60 12.11 5.19
CA ARG A 86 -2.24 11.98 3.76
C ARG A 86 -3.32 11.26 2.94
N ARG A 87 -3.94 10.23 3.51
CA ARG A 87 -5.08 9.53 2.92
C ARG A 87 -6.24 10.50 2.64
N ASP A 88 -6.61 11.27 3.64
CA ASP A 88 -7.74 12.20 3.56
C ASP A 88 -7.47 13.28 2.51
N LEU A 89 -6.23 13.80 2.46
CA LEU A 89 -5.80 14.74 1.44
C LEU A 89 -5.93 14.15 0.03
N ILE A 90 -5.27 13.02 -0.26
CA ILE A 90 -5.25 12.44 -1.60
C ILE A 90 -6.65 12.01 -2.06
N THR A 91 -7.44 11.43 -1.17
CA THR A 91 -8.81 10.99 -1.47
C THR A 91 -9.72 12.18 -1.78
N THR A 92 -9.61 13.26 -1.00
CA THR A 92 -10.35 14.50 -1.25
C THR A 92 -9.99 15.11 -2.60
N ARG A 93 -8.69 15.23 -2.89
CA ARG A 93 -8.19 15.79 -4.16
C ARG A 93 -8.65 14.97 -5.38
N LEU A 94 -8.60 13.65 -5.30
CA LEU A 94 -9.06 12.76 -6.37
C LEU A 94 -10.57 12.89 -6.62
N ASN A 95 -11.38 12.90 -5.57
CA ASN A 95 -12.85 13.01 -5.69
C ASN A 95 -13.34 14.41 -6.12
N GLN A 96 -12.48 15.41 -6.13
CA GLN A 96 -12.77 16.75 -6.70
C GLN A 96 -12.56 16.79 -8.22
N MET A 97 -11.96 15.77 -8.84
CA MET A 97 -11.73 15.71 -10.28
C MET A 97 -12.92 15.08 -10.98
N GLU A 98 -13.42 15.72 -12.03
CA GLU A 98 -14.51 15.17 -12.82
C GLU A 98 -14.12 13.87 -13.53
N GLY A 99 -14.94 12.83 -13.42
CA GLY A 99 -14.68 11.51 -14.00
C GLY A 99 -13.65 10.69 -13.20
N VAL A 100 -13.32 11.09 -11.96
CA VAL A 100 -12.49 10.33 -11.05
C VAL A 100 -13.30 10.00 -9.79
N SER A 101 -13.25 8.75 -9.36
CA SER A 101 -13.86 8.30 -8.10
C SER A 101 -12.88 7.47 -7.30
N CYS A 102 -12.70 7.82 -6.03
CA CYS A 102 -11.80 7.16 -5.11
C CYS A 102 -12.55 6.77 -3.84
N HIS A 103 -12.61 5.45 -3.59
CA HIS A 103 -13.06 4.97 -2.29
C HIS A 103 -12.00 5.26 -1.24
N GLU A 104 -12.41 5.73 -0.06
CA GLU A 104 -11.51 5.96 1.06
C GLU A 104 -11.05 4.62 1.64
N PRO A 105 -9.75 4.28 1.58
CA PRO A 105 -9.25 3.02 2.11
C PRO A 105 -9.21 3.06 3.65
N LYS A 106 -9.65 2.00 4.29
CA LYS A 106 -9.60 1.84 5.76
C LYS A 106 -8.24 1.38 6.28
N GLY A 107 -7.26 1.17 5.41
CA GLY A 107 -5.91 0.73 5.77
C GLY A 107 -4.93 0.80 4.61
N ALA A 108 -3.71 0.33 4.82
CA ALA A 108 -2.57 0.45 3.92
C ALA A 108 -2.16 1.93 3.69
N PHE A 109 -1.37 2.19 2.67
CA PHE A 109 -0.94 3.51 2.22
C PHE A 109 -1.09 3.67 0.70
N TYR A 110 -2.14 3.03 0.15
CA TYR A 110 -2.50 3.09 -1.26
C TYR A 110 -3.93 3.56 -1.43
N VAL A 111 -4.17 4.36 -2.49
CA VAL A 111 -5.50 4.61 -3.05
C VAL A 111 -5.60 3.93 -4.42
N PHE A 112 -6.82 3.55 -4.80
CA PHE A 112 -7.11 2.85 -6.05
C PHE A 112 -8.29 3.49 -6.77
N PRO A 113 -8.15 4.78 -7.19
CA PRO A 113 -9.21 5.50 -7.86
C PRO A 113 -9.53 4.92 -9.23
N LYS A 114 -10.81 4.97 -9.59
CA LYS A 114 -11.33 4.73 -10.93
C LYS A 114 -11.27 6.03 -11.73
N PHE A 115 -10.85 5.93 -12.99
CA PHE A 115 -10.82 7.02 -13.95
C PHE A 115 -11.76 6.68 -15.12
N GLU A 116 -12.74 7.55 -15.36
CA GLU A 116 -13.67 7.43 -16.48
C GLU A 116 -13.17 8.30 -17.64
N ILE A 117 -12.12 7.83 -18.32
CA ILE A 117 -11.49 8.47 -19.48
C ILE A 117 -11.71 7.58 -20.69
N PRO A 118 -12.63 7.95 -21.62
CA PRO A 118 -12.91 7.16 -22.80
C PRO A 118 -11.66 6.95 -23.68
N GLY A 119 -11.55 5.76 -24.27
CA GLY A 119 -10.52 5.45 -25.26
C GLY A 119 -9.14 5.11 -24.72
N LEU A 120 -8.93 5.14 -23.39
CA LEU A 120 -7.65 4.75 -22.77
C LEU A 120 -7.85 3.59 -21.80
N ASN A 121 -6.95 2.62 -21.86
CA ASN A 121 -6.82 1.59 -20.84
C ASN A 121 -5.91 2.05 -19.69
N SER A 122 -5.87 1.26 -18.60
CA SER A 122 -5.09 1.59 -17.39
C SER A 122 -3.59 1.78 -17.65
N GLU A 123 -3.01 1.03 -18.59
CA GLU A 123 -1.59 1.14 -18.94
C GLU A 123 -1.30 2.43 -19.68
N GLN A 124 -2.12 2.77 -20.68
CA GLN A 124 -2.01 4.01 -21.43
C GLN A 124 -2.19 5.22 -20.50
N LEU A 125 -3.17 5.16 -19.60
CA LEU A 125 -3.40 6.22 -18.62
C LEU A 125 -2.22 6.37 -17.66
N ALA A 126 -1.61 5.26 -17.21
CA ALA A 126 -0.40 5.31 -16.38
C ALA A 126 0.80 5.95 -17.11
N ILE A 127 0.92 5.74 -18.42
CA ILE A 127 1.94 6.40 -19.25
C ILE A 127 1.67 7.91 -19.34
N GLU A 128 0.42 8.33 -19.53
CA GLU A 128 0.07 9.77 -19.54
C GLU A 128 0.41 10.43 -18.19
N MET A 129 0.14 9.74 -17.07
CA MET A 129 0.54 10.22 -15.73
C MET A 129 2.06 10.32 -15.60
N LEU A 130 2.80 9.31 -16.09
CA LEU A 130 4.26 9.31 -16.06
C LEU A 130 4.87 10.45 -16.88
N ASN A 131 4.31 10.76 -18.06
CA ASN A 131 4.74 11.87 -18.90
C ASN A 131 4.59 13.22 -18.20
N GLU A 132 3.62 13.35 -17.28
CA GLU A 132 3.43 14.53 -16.43
C GLU A 132 4.25 14.46 -15.11
N GLY A 133 5.08 13.41 -14.98
CA GLY A 133 5.95 13.22 -13.80
C GLY A 133 5.24 12.63 -12.57
N VAL A 134 4.15 11.89 -12.78
CA VAL A 134 3.43 11.16 -11.72
C VAL A 134 3.61 9.65 -11.93
N LEU A 135 4.35 9.01 -11.04
CA LEU A 135 4.53 7.56 -11.06
C LEU A 135 3.37 6.86 -10.33
N CYS A 136 2.68 5.99 -11.06
CA CYS A 136 1.60 5.15 -10.52
C CYS A 136 1.65 3.75 -11.13
N SER A 137 0.87 2.82 -10.59
CA SER A 137 0.73 1.49 -11.18
C SER A 137 -0.60 1.38 -11.91
N PRO A 138 -0.65 0.81 -13.14
CA PRO A 138 -1.90 0.55 -13.83
C PRO A 138 -2.71 -0.50 -13.06
N GLY A 139 -4.03 -0.32 -13.01
CA GLY A 139 -4.91 -1.22 -12.25
C GLY A 139 -4.99 -2.60 -12.86
N SER A 140 -4.83 -2.74 -14.19
CA SER A 140 -4.76 -4.02 -14.90
C SER A 140 -3.68 -4.96 -14.34
N ALA A 141 -2.59 -4.43 -13.77
CA ALA A 141 -1.56 -5.22 -13.09
C ALA A 141 -2.08 -5.99 -11.84
N PHE A 142 -3.27 -5.64 -11.34
CA PHE A 142 -3.90 -6.27 -10.17
C PHE A 142 -5.08 -7.18 -10.55
N GLY A 143 -5.25 -7.46 -11.84
CA GLY A 143 -6.29 -8.31 -12.39
C GLY A 143 -7.30 -7.55 -13.26
N ALA A 144 -8.17 -8.28 -13.95
CA ALA A 144 -9.11 -7.72 -14.93
C ALA A 144 -10.06 -6.67 -14.32
N SER A 145 -10.47 -6.84 -13.07
CA SER A 145 -11.32 -5.88 -12.36
C SER A 145 -10.62 -4.56 -12.03
N GLY A 146 -9.30 -4.49 -12.18
CA GLY A 146 -8.51 -3.28 -11.99
C GLY A 146 -8.49 -2.37 -13.22
N GLU A 147 -9.06 -2.80 -14.35
CA GLU A 147 -9.12 -1.95 -15.54
C GLU A 147 -9.88 -0.65 -15.28
N GLY A 148 -9.39 0.46 -15.83
CA GLY A 148 -9.88 1.81 -15.55
C GLY A 148 -9.43 2.40 -14.21
N HIS A 149 -8.58 1.69 -13.46
CA HIS A 149 -8.04 2.17 -12.19
C HIS A 149 -6.53 2.43 -12.28
N LEU A 150 -6.06 3.30 -11.39
CA LEU A 150 -4.62 3.49 -11.11
C LEU A 150 -4.37 3.35 -9.62
N ARG A 151 -3.22 2.77 -9.23
CA ARG A 151 -2.80 2.72 -7.83
C ARG A 151 -1.76 3.79 -7.54
N PHE A 152 -2.04 4.63 -6.55
CA PHE A 152 -1.08 5.60 -6.00
C PHE A 152 -0.69 5.23 -4.58
N ALA A 153 0.57 5.46 -4.23
CA ALA A 153 1.06 5.38 -2.86
C ALA A 153 1.14 6.79 -2.26
N TYR A 154 0.63 6.98 -1.04
CA TYR A 154 0.72 8.26 -0.33
C TYR A 154 1.79 8.24 0.77
N THR A 155 2.97 7.65 0.43
CA THR A 155 4.12 7.52 1.34
C THR A 155 5.06 8.73 1.35
N ILE A 156 4.80 9.73 0.51
CA ILE A 156 5.52 10.99 0.41
C ILE A 156 4.86 12.07 1.29
N SER A 157 5.48 13.24 1.44
CA SER A 157 4.93 14.33 2.25
C SER A 157 3.57 14.84 1.72
N ALA A 158 2.75 15.43 2.58
CA ALA A 158 1.48 16.03 2.18
C ALA A 158 1.67 17.10 1.09
N HIS A 159 2.74 17.89 1.16
CA HIS A 159 3.09 18.87 0.13
C HIS A 159 3.36 18.22 -1.25
N GLU A 160 4.11 17.13 -1.28
CA GLU A 160 4.39 16.40 -2.53
C GLU A 160 3.14 15.70 -3.08
N ILE A 161 2.26 15.21 -2.19
CA ILE A 161 0.95 14.67 -2.60
C ILE A 161 0.13 15.76 -3.28
N ASP A 162 0.03 16.94 -2.69
CA ASP A 162 -0.75 18.04 -3.23
C ASP A 162 -0.24 18.48 -4.61
N ARG A 163 1.08 18.65 -4.78
CA ARG A 163 1.73 18.90 -6.07
C ARG A 163 1.50 17.79 -7.09
N GLY A 164 1.54 16.52 -6.64
CA GLY A 164 1.24 15.37 -7.49
C GLY A 164 -0.20 15.38 -7.99
N MET A 165 -1.14 15.75 -7.13
CA MET A 165 -2.56 15.83 -7.49
C MET A 165 -2.87 16.98 -8.46
N ASP A 166 -2.12 18.09 -8.41
CA ASP A 166 -2.22 19.15 -9.44
C ASP A 166 -1.85 18.60 -10.83
N ARG A 167 -0.79 17.80 -10.91
CA ARG A 167 -0.37 17.16 -12.17
C ARG A 167 -1.39 16.12 -12.65
N VAL A 168 -1.90 15.28 -11.74
CA VAL A 168 -2.98 14.33 -12.05
C VAL A 168 -4.18 15.08 -12.63
N LYS A 169 -4.58 16.18 -12.02
CA LYS A 169 -5.68 17.03 -12.52
C LYS A 169 -5.41 17.57 -13.91
N THR A 170 -4.19 18.05 -14.18
CA THR A 170 -3.78 18.52 -15.52
C THR A 170 -3.97 17.43 -16.59
N VAL A 171 -3.55 16.18 -16.28
CA VAL A 171 -3.73 15.04 -17.20
C VAL A 171 -5.21 14.75 -17.44
N VAL A 172 -6.00 14.66 -16.35
CA VAL A 172 -7.43 14.37 -16.43
C VAL A 172 -8.16 15.42 -17.26
N ASP A 173 -7.94 16.70 -16.99
CA ASP A 173 -8.60 17.80 -17.69
C ASP A 173 -8.23 17.79 -19.20
N ARG A 174 -6.95 17.58 -19.54
CA ARG A 174 -6.45 17.47 -20.91
C ARG A 174 -7.10 16.32 -21.67
N LEU A 175 -7.10 15.13 -21.09
CA LEU A 175 -7.63 13.92 -21.74
C LEU A 175 -9.15 13.98 -21.94
N ARG A 176 -9.87 14.57 -21.00
CA ARG A 176 -11.32 14.76 -21.13
C ARG A 176 -11.69 15.80 -22.17
N SER A 177 -10.96 16.92 -22.24
CA SER A 177 -11.21 17.96 -23.24
C SER A 177 -10.96 17.47 -24.69
N THR A 178 -9.96 16.62 -24.89
CA THR A 178 -9.67 16.04 -26.21
C THR A 178 -10.79 15.09 -26.67
N ASN A 179 -11.39 14.34 -25.76
CA ASN A 179 -12.48 13.40 -26.07
C ASN A 179 -13.86 14.06 -26.24
N LEU A 180 -14.05 15.30 -25.79
CA LEU A 180 -15.30 16.07 -26.02
C LEU A 180 -15.35 16.77 -27.39
N SER A 181 -14.22 16.74 -28.13
CA SER A 181 -14.08 17.41 -29.41
C SER A 181 -14.30 16.48 -30.62
N HIS A 182 -14.70 15.24 -30.39
CA HIS A 182 -15.04 14.21 -31.37
C HIS A 182 -16.44 13.64 -31.10
#